data_a30b081d5a5fd5c911190ec7def0a407
#
_entry.id   a30b081d5a5fd5c911190ec7def0a407
#
_cell.length_a   1.000
_cell.length_b   1.000
_cell.length_c   1.000
_cell.angle_alpha   90.00
_cell.angle_beta   90.00
_cell.angle_gamma   90.00
#
_symmetry.space_group_name_H-M   'P 1'
#
loop_
_entity.id
_entity.type
_entity.pdbx_description
1 polymer ?
#
loop_
_entity_poly.entity_id
_entity_poly.type
_entity_poly.pdbx_seq_one_letter_code
_entity_poly.pdbx_strand_id
1 'polypeptide(L)'
;MTQPQLAIEPLGDAKRDGDGWRTTWRVANLRAESVRVLGAIAPHSRFRGEAAVDREIRGKSTTQLSLVVRIDAGAGAEIENAFVILLIQQGDERWRVLARLRVPLDGEARPRPRVESVTLQRVGFSGEL
;
A
#
# COMPACT_ATOMS: atom_id res chain seq x y z
N MET A 1 -10.21 21.12 8.70
CA MET A 1 -9.10 20.57 7.92
C MET A 1 -9.60 19.45 7.04
N THR A 2 -9.13 19.41 5.80
CA THR A 2 -9.61 18.44 4.84
C THR A 2 -8.91 17.10 5.03
N GLN A 3 -9.66 16.01 5.01
CA GLN A 3 -9.06 14.69 5.05
C GLN A 3 -8.24 14.46 3.80
N PRO A 4 -7.13 13.75 3.90
CA PRO A 4 -6.41 13.33 2.69
C PRO A 4 -7.26 12.38 1.87
N GLN A 5 -7.01 12.33 0.60
CA GLN A 5 -7.69 11.41 -0.30
C GLN A 5 -6.66 10.89 -1.28
N LEU A 6 -6.44 9.59 -1.25
CA LEU A 6 -5.44 8.95 -2.07
C LEU A 6 -6.05 7.83 -2.88
N ALA A 7 -5.54 7.64 -4.08
CA ALA A 7 -5.81 6.46 -4.88
C ALA A 7 -4.56 5.61 -4.91
N ILE A 8 -4.70 4.31 -4.84
CA ILE A 8 -3.59 3.37 -4.84
C ILE A 8 -3.93 2.30 -5.87
N GLU A 9 -2.99 2.02 -6.75
CA GLU A 9 -3.17 0.92 -7.70
C GLU A 9 -1.86 0.22 -7.98
N PRO A 10 -1.89 -1.07 -8.28
CA PRO A 10 -0.68 -1.78 -8.68
C PRO A 10 -0.22 -1.28 -10.04
N LEU A 11 1.08 -1.27 -10.24
CA LEU A 11 1.67 -0.79 -11.47
C LEU A 11 2.63 -1.83 -12.01
N GLY A 12 2.32 -2.36 -13.17
CA GLY A 12 3.14 -3.38 -13.81
C GLY A 12 3.09 -4.72 -13.09
N ASP A 13 3.95 -5.63 -13.52
CA ASP A 13 4.02 -6.97 -12.95
C ASP A 13 4.98 -7.00 -11.77
N ALA A 14 4.67 -7.82 -10.79
CA ALA A 14 5.60 -8.08 -9.69
C ALA A 14 6.82 -8.81 -10.22
N LYS A 15 7.97 -8.54 -9.64
CA LYS A 15 9.25 -9.13 -10.04
C LYS A 15 9.88 -9.84 -8.86
N ARG A 16 10.56 -10.95 -9.17
CA ARG A 16 11.26 -11.68 -8.11
C ARG A 16 12.30 -10.80 -7.45
N ASP A 17 12.37 -10.87 -6.14
CA ASP A 17 13.34 -10.15 -5.35
C ASP A 17 13.71 -11.04 -4.16
N GLY A 18 14.81 -11.76 -4.31
CA GLY A 18 15.20 -12.77 -3.31
C GLY A 18 14.15 -13.86 -3.25
N ASP A 19 13.65 -14.15 -2.07
CA ASP A 19 12.58 -15.11 -1.85
C ASP A 19 11.19 -14.46 -1.82
N GLY A 20 11.12 -13.18 -2.17
CA GLY A 20 9.86 -12.45 -2.23
C GLY A 20 9.58 -11.92 -3.62
N TRP A 21 8.60 -11.04 -3.68
CA TRP A 21 8.18 -10.38 -4.91
C TRP A 21 8.17 -8.88 -4.69
N ARG A 22 8.81 -8.14 -5.59
CA ARG A 22 8.74 -6.68 -5.56
C ARG A 22 7.49 -6.24 -6.28
N THR A 23 6.59 -5.60 -5.56
CA THR A 23 5.39 -5.01 -6.12
C THR A 23 5.60 -3.51 -6.22
N THR A 24 5.07 -2.91 -7.26
CA THR A 24 5.15 -1.47 -7.48
C THR A 24 3.73 -0.90 -7.46
N TRP A 25 3.58 0.24 -6.83
CA TRP A 25 2.28 0.86 -6.63
C TRP A 25 2.32 2.31 -7.06
N ARG A 26 1.28 2.73 -7.73
CA ARG A 26 1.08 4.15 -8.02
C ARG A 26 0.16 4.71 -6.96
N VAL A 27 0.59 5.80 -6.34
CA VAL A 27 -0.18 6.48 -5.31
C VAL A 27 -0.44 7.89 -5.80
N ALA A 28 -1.71 8.27 -5.89
CA ALA A 28 -2.12 9.59 -6.34
C ALA A 28 -2.70 10.37 -5.18
N ASN A 29 -2.24 11.59 -5.00
CA ASN A 29 -2.81 12.53 -4.04
C ASN A 29 -3.90 13.32 -4.76
N LEU A 30 -5.14 13.09 -4.38
CA LEU A 30 -6.30 13.69 -5.07
C LEU A 30 -6.70 15.04 -4.50
N ARG A 31 -6.07 15.49 -3.41
CA ARG A 31 -6.34 16.79 -2.81
C ARG A 31 -5.26 17.81 -3.20
N ALA A 32 -5.49 19.06 -2.85
CA ALA A 32 -4.54 20.12 -3.13
C ALA A 32 -3.39 20.18 -2.13
N GLU A 33 -3.60 19.68 -0.91
CA GLU A 33 -2.55 19.69 0.10
C GLU A 33 -1.58 18.55 -0.11
N SER A 34 -0.29 18.81 0.12
CA SER A 34 0.72 17.77 0.06
C SER A 34 0.56 16.79 1.21
N VAL A 35 0.95 15.56 0.97
CA VAL A 35 1.05 14.53 2.01
C VAL A 35 2.44 13.92 1.95
N ARG A 36 2.90 13.37 3.06
CA ARG A 36 4.17 12.63 3.11
C ARG A 36 3.89 11.19 3.47
N VAL A 37 4.37 10.27 2.65
CA VAL A 37 4.26 8.85 2.95
C VAL A 37 5.45 8.47 3.82
N LEU A 38 5.18 7.95 5.00
CA LEU A 38 6.20 7.59 5.98
C LEU A 38 6.54 6.11 5.95
N GLY A 39 5.63 5.28 5.54
CA GLY A 39 5.87 3.85 5.48
C GLY A 39 4.77 3.11 4.77
N ALA A 40 5.05 1.87 4.41
CA ALA A 40 4.10 0.98 3.79
C ALA A 40 4.23 -0.39 4.46
N ILE A 41 3.11 -1.03 4.72
CA ILE A 41 3.10 -2.35 5.34
C ILE A 41 2.03 -3.21 4.71
N ALA A 42 2.36 -4.48 4.49
CA ALA A 42 1.40 -5.49 4.08
C ALA A 42 1.37 -6.52 5.22
N PRO A 43 0.34 -6.49 6.08
CA PRO A 43 0.34 -7.27 7.30
C PRO A 43 -0.26 -8.67 7.20
N HIS A 44 -0.82 -9.04 6.06
CA HIS A 44 -1.44 -10.35 5.93
C HIS A 44 -0.39 -11.45 5.97
N SER A 45 -0.65 -12.54 6.72
CA SER A 45 0.32 -13.60 6.89
C SER A 45 0.79 -14.25 5.60
N ARG A 46 -0.04 -14.23 4.57
CA ARG A 46 0.28 -14.83 3.28
C ARG A 46 0.76 -13.80 2.24
N PHE A 47 0.67 -12.52 2.56
CA PHE A 47 1.07 -11.43 1.68
C PHE A 47 1.68 -10.38 2.59
N ARG A 48 2.96 -10.55 2.92
CA ARG A 48 3.55 -9.80 4.01
C ARG A 48 4.84 -9.10 3.62
N GLY A 49 4.93 -7.84 4.02
CA GLY A 49 6.14 -7.05 3.85
C GLY A 49 6.00 -5.70 4.51
N GLU A 50 7.10 -4.99 4.60
CA GLU A 50 7.08 -3.61 5.06
C GLU A 50 8.25 -2.85 4.48
N ALA A 51 8.10 -1.57 4.33
CA ALA A 51 9.14 -0.70 3.83
C ALA A 51 9.04 0.66 4.51
N ALA A 52 10.18 1.20 4.92
CA ALA A 52 10.25 2.58 5.33
C ALA A 52 10.22 3.43 4.06
N VAL A 53 9.41 4.46 4.08
CA VAL A 53 9.27 5.35 2.94
C VAL A 53 9.39 6.77 3.47
N ASP A 54 9.96 7.64 2.71
CA ASP A 54 9.98 9.06 3.05
C ASP A 54 9.80 9.80 1.73
N ARG A 55 8.53 9.98 1.36
CA ARG A 55 8.22 10.54 0.05
C ARG A 55 7.07 11.52 0.15
N GLU A 56 7.32 12.74 -0.28
CA GLU A 56 6.27 13.73 -0.38
C GLU A 56 5.48 13.52 -1.67
N ILE A 57 4.16 13.61 -1.59
CA ILE A 57 3.31 13.64 -2.77
C ILE A 57 2.59 14.98 -2.76
N ARG A 58 2.98 15.85 -3.69
CA ARG A 58 2.35 17.14 -3.81
C ARG A 58 0.89 17.00 -4.18
N GLY A 59 0.11 18.03 -3.92
CA GLY A 59 -1.29 18.03 -4.28
C GLY A 59 -1.50 17.75 -5.76
N LYS A 60 -2.47 16.93 -6.07
CA LYS A 60 -2.84 16.55 -7.45
C LYS A 60 -1.71 15.86 -8.23
N SER A 61 -0.75 15.28 -7.51
CA SER A 61 0.39 14.57 -8.12
C SER A 61 0.38 13.10 -7.76
N THR A 62 1.22 12.33 -8.43
CA THR A 62 1.37 10.90 -8.18
C THR A 62 2.81 10.56 -7.87
N THR A 63 3.02 9.43 -7.24
CA THR A 63 4.35 8.85 -7.05
C THR A 63 4.27 7.34 -7.17
N GLN A 64 5.43 6.70 -7.28
CA GLN A 64 5.53 5.26 -7.29
C GLN A 64 6.22 4.80 -6.02
N LEU A 65 5.73 3.73 -5.45
CA LEU A 65 6.33 3.10 -4.28
C LEU A 65 6.55 1.63 -4.58
N SER A 66 7.61 1.06 -4.04
CA SER A 66 7.88 -0.36 -4.16
C SER A 66 7.78 -1.02 -2.80
N LEU A 67 7.24 -2.23 -2.79
CA LEU A 67 7.11 -3.01 -1.57
C LEU A 67 7.43 -4.45 -1.92
N VAL A 68 8.40 -5.03 -1.22
CA VAL A 68 8.73 -6.44 -1.40
C VAL A 68 7.87 -7.23 -0.43
N VAL A 69 7.14 -8.19 -0.95
CA VAL A 69 6.25 -9.04 -0.15
C VAL A 69 6.65 -10.49 -0.25
N ARG A 70 6.42 -11.22 0.83
CA ARG A 70 6.56 -12.66 0.85
C ARG A 70 5.19 -13.26 0.66
N ILE A 71 5.11 -14.23 -0.22
CA ILE A 71 3.87 -14.90 -0.55
C ILE A 71 3.91 -16.32 0.05
N ASP A 72 2.90 -16.66 0.81
CA ASP A 72 2.74 -18.00 1.37
C ASP A 72 1.48 -18.63 0.79
N ALA A 73 1.54 -18.94 -0.48
CA ALA A 73 0.46 -19.62 -1.20
C ALA A 73 1.03 -20.12 -2.52
N GLY A 74 0.42 -21.15 -3.06
CA GLY A 74 0.90 -21.77 -4.29
C GLY A 74 0.33 -21.15 -5.55
N ALA A 75 0.90 -21.54 -6.70
CA ALA A 75 0.42 -21.08 -8.00
C ALA A 75 -1.07 -21.39 -8.14
N GLY A 76 -1.79 -20.44 -8.72
CA GLY A 76 -3.23 -20.58 -8.93
C GLY A 76 -4.09 -20.28 -7.72
N ALA A 77 -3.51 -20.09 -6.55
CA ALA A 77 -4.27 -19.72 -5.35
C ALA A 77 -4.68 -18.25 -5.40
N GLU A 78 -5.58 -17.88 -4.52
CA GLU A 78 -6.03 -16.50 -4.40
C GLU A 78 -6.01 -16.11 -2.94
N ILE A 79 -5.38 -14.99 -2.62
CA ILE A 79 -5.34 -14.47 -1.25
C ILE A 79 -6.39 -13.37 -1.15
N GLU A 80 -7.32 -13.55 -0.21
CA GLU A 80 -8.36 -12.57 0.02
C GLU A 80 -8.04 -11.76 1.27
N ASN A 81 -8.58 -10.56 1.32
CA ASN A 81 -8.43 -9.67 2.48
C ASN A 81 -6.97 -9.36 2.81
N ALA A 82 -6.13 -9.29 1.80
CA ALA A 82 -4.80 -8.75 1.97
C ALA A 82 -4.89 -7.22 1.97
N PHE A 83 -3.90 -6.57 2.55
CA PHE A 83 -3.88 -5.12 2.61
C PHE A 83 -2.50 -4.58 2.28
N VAL A 84 -2.48 -3.41 1.66
CA VAL A 84 -1.34 -2.52 1.72
C VAL A 84 -1.80 -1.32 2.52
N ILE A 85 -1.09 -1.00 3.57
CA ILE A 85 -1.41 0.12 4.45
C ILE A 85 -0.29 1.13 4.34
N LEU A 86 -0.65 2.37 4.00
CA LEU A 86 0.32 3.44 3.96
C LEU A 86 0.14 4.30 5.21
N LEU A 87 1.24 4.60 5.88
CA LEU A 87 1.22 5.58 6.95
C LEU A 87 1.59 6.91 6.32
N ILE A 88 0.72 7.89 6.43
CA ILE A 88 0.93 9.21 5.84
C ILE A 88 0.79 10.31 6.88
N GLN A 89 1.38 11.44 6.58
CA GLN A 89 1.28 12.63 7.39
C GLN A 89 0.80 13.80 6.53
N GLN A 90 -0.19 14.52 7.02
CA GLN A 90 -0.67 15.74 6.40
C GLN A 90 -0.68 16.81 7.47
N GLY A 91 0.19 17.80 7.36
CA GLY A 91 0.36 18.78 8.43
C GLY A 91 0.81 18.08 9.71
N ASP A 92 0.08 18.29 10.78
CA ASP A 92 0.37 17.66 12.07
C ASP A 92 -0.39 16.35 12.26
N GLU A 93 -1.17 15.93 11.29
CA GLU A 93 -2.00 14.75 11.44
C GLU A 93 -1.42 13.55 10.74
N ARG A 94 -1.63 12.40 11.35
CA ARG A 94 -1.23 11.13 10.76
C ARG A 94 -2.46 10.31 10.43
N TRP A 95 -2.36 9.60 9.32
CA TRP A 95 -3.46 8.79 8.81
C TRP A 95 -2.91 7.47 8.30
N ARG A 96 -3.75 6.44 8.34
CA ARG A 96 -3.49 5.20 7.63
C ARG A 96 -4.41 5.14 6.44
N VAL A 97 -3.85 4.81 5.31
CA VAL A 97 -4.62 4.56 4.09
C VAL A 97 -4.59 3.06 3.89
N LEU A 98 -5.75 2.43 3.96
CA LEU A 98 -5.85 0.98 3.90
C LEU A 98 -6.41 0.58 2.54
N ALA A 99 -5.58 -0.02 1.72
CA ALA A 99 -6.01 -0.58 0.44
C ALA A 99 -6.27 -2.07 0.65
N ARG A 100 -7.52 -2.48 0.56
CA ARG A 100 -7.88 -3.89 0.64
C ARG A 100 -7.71 -4.52 -0.72
N LEU A 101 -7.08 -5.68 -0.74
CA LEU A 101 -6.67 -6.34 -1.95
C LEU A 101 -7.23 -7.74 -2.07
N ARG A 102 -7.45 -8.14 -3.30
CA ARG A 102 -7.56 -9.54 -3.67
C ARG A 102 -6.33 -9.84 -4.50
N VAL A 103 -5.63 -10.91 -4.17
CA VAL A 103 -4.36 -11.21 -4.80
C VAL A 103 -4.39 -12.61 -5.41
N PRO A 104 -4.81 -12.74 -6.67
CA PRO A 104 -4.65 -14.01 -7.37
C PRO A 104 -3.17 -14.22 -7.70
N LEU A 105 -2.74 -15.47 -7.64
CA LEU A 105 -1.38 -15.87 -8.02
C LEU A 105 -1.45 -16.57 -9.36
N ASP A 106 -0.58 -16.20 -10.28
CA ASP A 106 -0.56 -16.81 -11.60
C ASP A 106 0.11 -18.19 -11.58
N GLY A 107 0.35 -18.77 -12.74
CA GLY A 107 0.95 -20.10 -12.85
C GLY A 107 2.38 -20.21 -12.32
N GLU A 108 3.02 -19.07 -12.07
CA GLU A 108 4.36 -19.03 -11.49
C GLU A 108 4.32 -18.55 -10.04
N ALA A 109 3.16 -18.52 -9.45
CA ALA A 109 2.91 -17.98 -8.12
C ALA A 109 3.23 -16.49 -7.99
N ARG A 110 3.26 -15.78 -9.11
CA ARG A 110 3.47 -14.33 -9.11
C ARG A 110 2.19 -13.62 -8.66
N PRO A 111 2.25 -12.72 -7.68
CA PRO A 111 1.06 -12.01 -7.25
C PRO A 111 0.58 -11.00 -8.29
N ARG A 112 -0.73 -10.96 -8.48
CA ARG A 112 -1.38 -9.99 -9.37
C ARG A 112 -2.44 -9.26 -8.59
N PRO A 113 -2.03 -8.36 -7.68
CA PRO A 113 -2.98 -7.74 -6.76
C PRO A 113 -3.99 -6.84 -7.47
N ARG A 114 -5.20 -6.81 -6.90
CA ARG A 114 -6.26 -5.91 -7.33
C ARG A 114 -6.76 -5.16 -6.12
N VAL A 115 -6.92 -3.87 -6.23
CA VAL A 115 -7.45 -3.05 -5.14
C VAL A 115 -8.96 -3.13 -5.17
N GLU A 116 -9.57 -3.57 -4.07
CA GLU A 116 -11.01 -3.67 -3.95
C GLU A 116 -11.61 -2.45 -3.28
N SER A 117 -10.92 -1.88 -2.33
CA SER A 117 -11.40 -0.68 -1.64
C SER A 117 -10.22 0.06 -1.00
N VAL A 118 -10.40 1.34 -0.78
CA VAL A 118 -9.43 2.16 -0.07
C VAL A 118 -10.20 2.89 1.02
N THR A 119 -9.75 2.73 2.25
CA THR A 119 -10.34 3.41 3.39
C THR A 119 -9.29 4.22 4.12
N LEU A 120 -9.73 5.19 4.89
CA LEU A 120 -8.86 6.10 5.58
C LEU A 120 -9.14 6.04 7.06
N GLN A 121 -8.09 5.95 7.86
CA GLN A 121 -8.22 5.91 9.30
C GLN A 121 -7.28 6.94 9.92
N ARG A 122 -7.82 7.83 10.72
CA ARG A 122 -6.99 8.79 11.41
C ARG A 122 -6.28 8.11 12.56
N VAL A 123 -4.99 8.39 12.70
CA VAL A 123 -4.23 7.90 13.82
C VAL A 123 -4.35 8.93 14.93
N GLY A 124 -5.11 8.59 15.92
CA GLY A 124 -5.34 9.51 16.99
C GLY A 124 -4.16 9.64 17.92
N PHE A 125 -4.17 10.70 18.72
CA PHE A 125 -3.19 10.82 19.60
C PHE A 125 -3.34 9.96 20.62
N SER A 126 -4.42 9.62 20.81
CA SER A 126 -4.71 8.74 21.74
C SER A 126 -3.91 7.61 21.53
N GLY A 127 -4.01 7.27 20.48
CA GLY A 127 -3.32 6.23 20.31
C GLY A 127 -2.04 6.61 20.75
N GLU A 128 -1.96 7.70 20.88
CA GLU A 128 -1.02 8.09 21.16
C GLU A 128 -0.73 8.09 22.35
N LEU A 129 -1.08 8.06 22.82
CA LEU A 129 -0.77 8.05 23.93
C LEU A 129 -0.49 7.03 24.38
#